data_77408c579844d3ff9cbb58b713423afa
#
_entry.id   77408c579844d3ff9cbb58b713423afa
#
_cell.length_a   1.000
_cell.length_b   1.000
_cell.length_c   1.000
_cell.angle_alpha   90.00
_cell.angle_beta   90.00
_cell.angle_gamma   90.00
#
_symmetry.space_group_name_H-M   'P 1'
#
loop_
_entity.id
_entity.type
_entity.pdbx_description
1 polymer ?
#
loop_
_entity_poly.entity_id
_entity_poly.type
_entity_poly.pdbx_seq_one_letter_code
_entity_poly.pdbx_strand_id
1 'polypeptide(L)'
;ETGIKLANLFSLNDLITFDGDLGVGKTFLCKSIINNLTTINEVVSPTFNIVQTYPLQKDEEIWHCDFYRINNFEEVEEIGVFEDLKKKIILLEWPKFNFELGEYHPLNINIEIKKNNRSSLSELRKISLSGSKKWDNKIKNLHNFLAL
;
A
#
# COMPACT_ATOMS: atom_id res chain seq x y z
N GLU A 1 -3.91 -5.49 13.47
CA GLU A 1 -5.34 -5.12 13.37
C GLU A 1 -5.60 -4.18 12.20
N THR A 2 -4.86 -3.08 12.04
CA THR A 2 -5.04 -2.11 10.94
C THR A 2 -4.87 -2.75 9.56
N GLY A 3 -3.84 -3.59 9.36
CA GLY A 3 -3.59 -4.29 8.10
C GLY A 3 -4.74 -5.20 7.68
N ILE A 4 -5.40 -5.86 8.64
CA ILE A 4 -6.57 -6.72 8.38
C ILE A 4 -7.73 -5.88 7.86
N LYS A 5 -8.01 -4.76 8.51
CA LYS A 5 -9.10 -3.85 8.11
C LYS A 5 -8.88 -3.26 6.73
N LEU A 6 -7.64 -2.87 6.43
CA LEU A 6 -7.28 -2.35 5.11
C LEU A 6 -7.35 -3.44 4.03
N ALA A 7 -6.85 -4.63 4.29
CA ALA A 7 -6.88 -5.74 3.34
C ALA A 7 -8.30 -6.02 2.82
N ASN A 8 -9.31 -5.92 3.68
CA ASN A 8 -10.71 -6.13 3.31
C ASN A 8 -11.29 -5.07 2.34
N LEU A 9 -10.59 -3.95 2.15
CA LEU A 9 -11.02 -2.91 1.22
C LEU A 9 -10.52 -3.14 -0.21
N PHE A 10 -9.47 -3.93 -0.37
CA PHE A 10 -8.74 -4.03 -1.63
C PHE A 10 -9.27 -5.14 -2.51
N SER A 11 -9.25 -4.89 -3.80
CA SER A 11 -9.67 -5.82 -4.85
C SER A 11 -8.75 -5.71 -6.05
N LEU A 12 -8.85 -6.66 -6.96
CA LEU A 12 -8.12 -6.60 -8.23
C LEU A 12 -8.36 -5.28 -8.95
N ASN A 13 -7.35 -4.81 -9.65
CA ASN A 13 -7.29 -3.51 -10.31
C ASN A 13 -7.06 -2.32 -9.36
N ASP A 14 -6.83 -2.55 -8.09
CA ASP A 14 -6.53 -1.47 -7.13
C ASP A 14 -5.03 -1.19 -7.05
N LEU A 15 -4.69 0.10 -7.07
CA LEU A 15 -3.38 0.64 -6.72
C LEU A 15 -3.47 1.32 -5.36
N ILE A 16 -2.65 0.90 -4.42
CA ILE A 16 -2.54 1.50 -3.10
C ILE A 16 -1.11 2.02 -2.90
N THR A 17 -0.98 3.29 -2.59
CA THR A 17 0.32 3.91 -2.32
C THR A 17 0.53 4.12 -0.83
N PHE A 18 1.77 3.94 -0.39
CA PHE A 18 2.19 4.13 1.00
C PHE A 18 3.29 5.18 1.05
N ASP A 19 2.98 6.32 1.66
CA ASP A 19 3.89 7.43 1.82
C ASP A 19 4.16 7.71 3.31
N GLY A 20 5.23 8.43 3.59
CA GLY A 20 5.70 8.76 4.92
C GLY A 20 7.20 8.59 5.04
N ASP A 21 7.78 9.16 6.10
CA ASP A 21 9.22 9.14 6.34
C ASP A 21 9.80 7.73 6.46
N LEU A 22 11.11 7.62 6.31
CA LEU A 22 11.82 6.36 6.52
C LEU A 22 11.56 5.84 7.95
N GLY A 23 11.25 4.55 8.05
CA GLY A 23 11.04 3.88 9.35
C GLY A 23 9.66 4.09 9.99
N VAL A 24 8.70 4.75 9.32
CA VAL A 24 7.35 4.95 9.89
C VAL A 24 6.50 3.69 9.91
N GLY A 25 6.89 2.63 9.16
CA GLY A 25 6.21 1.34 9.13
C GLY A 25 5.45 1.03 7.84
N LYS A 26 5.81 1.64 6.70
CA LYS A 26 5.21 1.34 5.39
C LYS A 26 5.31 -0.13 5.04
N THR A 27 6.51 -0.68 5.05
CA THR A 27 6.76 -2.10 4.74
C THR A 27 6.05 -3.03 5.73
N PHE A 28 6.03 -2.69 7.01
CA PHE A 28 5.32 -3.47 8.02
C PHE A 28 3.81 -3.53 7.73
N LEU A 29 3.22 -2.41 7.33
CA LEU A 29 1.79 -2.37 6.99
C LEU A 29 1.50 -3.17 5.71
N CYS A 30 2.34 -3.03 4.67
CA CYS A 30 2.24 -3.84 3.45
C CYS A 30 2.32 -5.34 3.74
N LYS A 31 3.28 -5.76 4.55
CA LYS A 31 3.41 -7.17 4.97
C LYS A 31 2.16 -7.68 5.69
N SER A 32 1.60 -6.88 6.59
CA SER A 32 0.37 -7.23 7.30
C SER A 32 -0.81 -7.38 6.33
N ILE A 33 -0.92 -6.53 5.33
CA ILE A 33 -1.96 -6.62 4.28
C ILE A 33 -1.77 -7.90 3.46
N ILE A 34 -0.57 -8.16 2.98
CA ILE A 34 -0.26 -9.36 2.16
C ILE A 34 -0.56 -10.64 2.93
N ASN A 35 -0.14 -10.72 4.20
CA ASN A 35 -0.41 -11.88 5.04
C ASN A 35 -1.91 -12.15 5.25
N ASN A 36 -2.74 -11.10 5.18
CA ASN A 36 -4.19 -11.24 5.30
C ASN A 36 -4.89 -11.58 3.98
N LEU A 37 -4.29 -11.20 2.85
CA LEU A 37 -4.84 -11.49 1.52
C LEU A 37 -4.36 -12.83 0.95
N THR A 38 -3.26 -13.36 1.49
CA THR A 38 -2.64 -14.61 1.05
C THR A 38 -2.47 -15.59 2.22
N THR A 39 -2.09 -16.81 1.91
CA THR A 39 -1.68 -17.82 2.90
C THR A 39 -0.17 -17.82 3.17
N ILE A 40 0.54 -16.84 2.62
CA ILE A 40 2.00 -16.73 2.71
C ILE A 40 2.38 -16.16 4.07
N ASN A 41 3.24 -16.86 4.79
CA ASN A 41 3.67 -16.45 6.13
C ASN A 41 4.93 -15.56 6.10
N GLU A 42 5.74 -15.66 5.05
CA GLU A 42 6.99 -14.93 4.93
C GLU A 42 6.93 -13.92 3.78
N VAL A 43 6.77 -12.65 4.12
CA VAL A 43 6.75 -11.54 3.17
C VAL A 43 8.08 -10.80 3.21
N VAL A 44 8.76 -10.77 2.07
CA VAL A 44 10.07 -10.12 1.91
C VAL A 44 9.90 -8.64 1.55
N SER A 45 10.80 -7.77 2.02
CA SER A 45 10.81 -6.36 1.63
C SER A 45 11.25 -6.19 0.17
N PRO A 46 10.56 -5.37 -0.65
CA PRO A 46 10.94 -5.12 -2.04
C PRO A 46 12.03 -4.05 -2.19
N THR A 47 12.63 -3.56 -1.11
CA THR A 47 13.56 -2.42 -1.11
C THR A 47 14.75 -2.61 -2.08
N PHE A 48 15.28 -3.83 -2.20
CA PHE A 48 16.40 -4.13 -3.09
C PHE A 48 15.99 -4.68 -4.45
N ASN A 49 14.85 -5.36 -4.52
CA ASN A 49 14.37 -6.01 -5.75
C ASN A 49 13.35 -5.18 -6.52
N ILE A 50 12.95 -4.01 -5.98
CA ILE A 50 11.95 -3.11 -6.53
C ILE A 50 10.54 -3.72 -6.50
N VAL A 51 10.37 -4.97 -6.90
CA VAL A 51 9.09 -5.70 -6.94
C VAL A 51 9.22 -7.08 -6.32
N GLN A 52 8.26 -7.44 -5.47
CA GLN A 52 8.00 -8.80 -4.99
C GLN A 52 6.57 -9.16 -5.35
N THR A 53 6.35 -10.35 -5.89
CA THR A 53 5.01 -10.81 -6.28
C THR A 53 4.55 -11.96 -5.41
N TYR A 54 3.24 -11.99 -5.11
CA TYR A 54 2.61 -13.01 -4.28
C TYR A 54 1.35 -13.52 -4.97
N PRO A 55 1.21 -14.83 -5.16
CA PRO A 55 0.04 -15.40 -5.81
C PRO A 55 -1.22 -15.23 -4.96
N LEU A 56 -2.34 -14.93 -5.60
CA LEU A 56 -3.68 -14.98 -5.05
C LEU A 56 -4.39 -16.25 -5.54
N GLN A 57 -5.41 -16.10 -6.38
CA GLN A 57 -6.13 -17.21 -6.97
C GLN A 57 -5.88 -17.24 -8.49
N LYS A 58 -5.80 -18.43 -9.08
CA LYS A 58 -5.55 -18.61 -10.51
C LYS A 58 -4.25 -17.90 -10.95
N ASP A 59 -4.38 -16.93 -11.86
CA ASP A 59 -3.31 -16.09 -12.40
C ASP A 59 -3.30 -14.67 -11.81
N GLU A 60 -3.92 -14.49 -10.65
CA GLU A 60 -4.00 -13.23 -9.92
C GLU A 60 -2.85 -13.10 -8.93
N GLU A 61 -2.34 -11.88 -8.75
CA GLU A 61 -1.16 -11.60 -7.93
C GLU A 61 -1.29 -10.30 -7.13
N ILE A 62 -0.58 -10.25 -6.00
CA ILE A 62 -0.23 -8.99 -5.35
C ILE A 62 1.18 -8.60 -5.79
N TRP A 63 1.33 -7.36 -6.25
CA TRP A 63 2.61 -6.76 -6.54
C TRP A 63 2.98 -5.79 -5.43
N HIS A 64 4.00 -6.13 -4.65
CA HIS A 64 4.56 -5.26 -3.62
C HIS A 64 5.78 -4.55 -4.19
N CYS A 65 5.67 -3.25 -4.41
CA CYS A 65 6.64 -2.42 -5.10
C CYS A 65 7.25 -1.37 -4.16
N ASP A 66 8.49 -0.98 -4.44
CA ASP A 66 9.19 0.12 -3.78
C ASP A 66 9.92 0.97 -4.83
N PHE A 67 9.49 2.22 -4.99
CA PHE A 67 10.06 3.14 -6.00
C PHE A 67 11.15 4.06 -5.45
N TYR A 68 11.64 3.83 -4.23
CA TYR A 68 12.68 4.68 -3.64
C TYR A 68 13.91 4.86 -4.54
N ARG A 69 14.34 3.79 -5.22
CA ARG A 69 15.51 3.75 -6.11
C ARG A 69 15.20 4.02 -7.59
N ILE A 70 13.94 4.13 -7.94
CA ILE A 70 13.51 4.44 -9.31
C ILE A 70 13.77 5.93 -9.59
N ASN A 71 14.37 6.24 -10.72
CA ASN A 71 14.74 7.60 -11.10
C ASN A 71 13.75 8.25 -12.07
N ASN A 72 13.13 7.46 -12.95
CA ASN A 72 12.16 7.93 -13.92
C ASN A 72 11.04 6.90 -14.14
N PHE A 73 9.92 7.35 -14.71
CA PHE A 73 8.75 6.50 -14.90
C PHE A 73 8.94 5.45 -16.01
N GLU A 74 9.85 5.67 -16.95
CA GLU A 74 10.18 4.70 -17.99
C GLU A 74 10.69 3.38 -17.39
N GLU A 75 11.47 3.44 -16.31
CA GLU A 75 11.89 2.25 -15.56
C GLU A 75 10.69 1.45 -15.01
N VAL A 76 9.64 2.14 -14.56
CA VAL A 76 8.40 1.51 -14.09
C VAL A 76 7.67 0.80 -15.23
N GLU A 77 7.64 1.42 -16.40
CA GLU A 77 7.02 0.84 -17.60
C GLU A 77 7.78 -0.41 -18.08
N GLU A 78 9.12 -0.36 -18.06
CA GLU A 78 9.97 -1.50 -18.42
C GLU A 78 9.76 -2.71 -17.50
N ILE A 79 9.52 -2.49 -16.20
CA ILE A 79 9.21 -3.55 -15.24
C ILE A 79 7.83 -4.14 -15.47
N GLY A 80 6.92 -3.40 -16.10
CA GLY A 80 5.56 -3.84 -16.38
C GLY A 80 4.63 -3.81 -15.16
N VAL A 81 4.87 -2.90 -14.21
CA VAL A 81 4.07 -2.81 -12.96
C VAL A 81 2.58 -2.64 -13.25
N PHE A 82 2.23 -1.85 -14.25
CA PHE A 82 0.84 -1.52 -14.57
C PHE A 82 0.24 -2.36 -15.72
N GLU A 83 0.96 -3.34 -16.20
CA GLU A 83 0.41 -4.32 -17.14
C GLU A 83 -0.56 -5.26 -16.41
N ASP A 84 -1.62 -5.69 -17.12
CA ASP A 84 -2.62 -6.64 -16.60
C ASP A 84 -3.19 -6.28 -15.20
N LEU A 85 -3.47 -5.00 -14.96
CA LEU A 85 -3.98 -4.51 -13.67
C LEU A 85 -5.21 -5.26 -13.16
N LYS A 86 -6.07 -5.74 -14.06
CA LYS A 86 -7.27 -6.51 -13.70
C LYS A 86 -6.97 -7.81 -12.96
N LYS A 87 -5.71 -8.27 -13.00
CA LYS A 87 -5.22 -9.47 -12.33
C LYS A 87 -4.33 -9.15 -11.14
N LYS A 88 -4.19 -7.88 -10.78
CA LYS A 88 -3.26 -7.42 -9.75
C LYS A 88 -3.92 -6.57 -8.68
N ILE A 89 -3.36 -6.68 -7.47
CA ILE A 89 -3.44 -5.65 -6.44
C ILE A 89 -2.02 -5.11 -6.28
N ILE A 90 -1.82 -3.80 -6.46
CA ILE A 90 -0.51 -3.18 -6.34
C ILE A 90 -0.42 -2.43 -5.01
N LEU A 91 0.56 -2.81 -4.18
CA LEU A 91 0.96 -2.10 -2.97
C LEU A 91 2.31 -1.42 -3.25
N LEU A 92 2.32 -0.09 -3.30
CA LEU A 92 3.46 0.71 -3.72
C LEU A 92 3.98 1.59 -2.58
N GLU A 93 5.19 1.32 -2.13
CA GLU A 93 5.95 2.19 -1.22
C GLU A 93 6.74 3.24 -2.01
N TRP A 94 6.91 4.44 -1.44
CA TRP A 94 7.61 5.56 -2.06
C TRP A 94 7.06 5.97 -3.42
N PRO A 95 5.79 6.40 -3.51
CA PRO A 95 5.17 6.83 -4.76
C PRO A 95 5.74 8.20 -5.20
N LYS A 96 6.69 8.19 -6.12
CA LYS A 96 7.38 9.40 -6.59
C LYS A 96 6.68 10.10 -7.76
N PHE A 97 5.91 9.36 -8.55
CA PHE A 97 5.38 9.80 -9.83
C PHE A 97 3.89 10.08 -9.72
N ASN A 98 3.54 11.08 -8.89
CA ASN A 98 2.14 11.38 -8.58
C ASN A 98 1.28 11.73 -9.80
N PHE A 99 1.87 12.37 -10.81
CA PHE A 99 1.15 12.72 -12.04
C PHE A 99 0.75 11.47 -12.82
N GLU A 100 1.71 10.61 -13.11
CA GLU A 100 1.51 9.36 -13.87
C GLU A 100 0.64 8.38 -13.07
N LEU A 101 0.86 8.26 -11.77
CA LEU A 101 0.08 7.39 -10.89
C LEU A 101 -1.38 7.83 -10.78
N GLY A 102 -1.67 9.11 -10.94
CA GLY A 102 -3.03 9.66 -10.87
C GLY A 102 -4.00 9.02 -11.87
N GLU A 103 -3.53 8.58 -13.01
CA GLU A 103 -4.34 7.89 -14.04
C GLU A 103 -4.94 6.56 -13.53
N TYR A 104 -4.30 5.94 -12.55
CA TYR A 104 -4.72 4.66 -11.96
C TYR A 104 -5.62 4.83 -10.73
N HIS A 105 -5.99 6.07 -10.37
CA HIS A 105 -6.85 6.40 -9.24
C HIS A 105 -6.44 5.71 -7.93
N PRO A 106 -5.21 5.94 -7.43
CA PRO A 106 -4.71 5.26 -6.25
C PRO A 106 -5.48 5.62 -4.99
N LEU A 107 -5.50 4.68 -4.04
CA LEU A 107 -5.71 5.01 -2.63
C LEU A 107 -4.36 5.40 -2.03
N ASN A 108 -4.25 6.63 -1.57
CA ASN A 108 -3.04 7.12 -0.93
C ASN A 108 -3.14 6.93 0.59
N ILE A 109 -2.21 6.19 1.16
CA ILE A 109 -2.05 5.97 2.58
C ILE A 109 -0.80 6.72 3.04
N ASN A 110 -0.98 7.74 3.88
CA ASN A 110 0.12 8.47 4.49
C ASN A 110 0.28 8.06 5.96
N ILE A 111 1.51 7.75 6.38
CA ILE A 111 1.84 7.32 7.74
C ILE A 111 2.78 8.34 8.38
N GLU A 112 2.37 8.87 9.51
CA GLU A 112 3.13 9.86 10.30
C GLU A 112 3.33 9.37 11.74
N ILE A 113 4.52 9.60 12.29
CA ILE A 113 4.78 9.40 13.73
C ILE A 113 4.30 10.63 14.47
N LYS A 114 3.39 10.45 15.43
CA LYS A 114 2.99 11.50 16.37
C LYS A 114 3.80 11.38 17.66
N LYS A 115 4.57 12.42 17.96
CA LYS A 115 5.23 12.54 19.26
C LYS A 115 4.17 12.79 20.33
N ASN A 116 4.06 11.89 21.29
CA ASN A 116 3.19 12.07 22.43
C ASN A 116 3.99 12.77 23.55
N ASN A 117 3.64 14.02 23.87
CA ASN A 117 4.32 14.81 24.91
C ASN A 117 4.10 14.28 26.34
N ARG A 118 3.33 13.21 26.54
CA ARG A 118 2.93 12.73 27.87
C ARG A 118 3.49 11.38 28.32
N SER A 119 4.11 10.60 27.45
CA SER A 119 4.80 9.36 27.85
C SER A 119 5.86 8.97 26.84
N SER A 120 7.07 8.73 27.31
CA SER A 120 8.24 8.36 26.50
C SER A 120 8.22 6.93 25.95
N LEU A 121 7.12 6.18 26.05
CA LEU A 121 7.10 4.74 25.82
C LEU A 121 6.21 4.24 24.67
N SER A 122 5.40 5.08 24.02
CA SER A 122 4.61 4.64 22.86
C SER A 122 4.60 5.68 21.75
N GLU A 123 5.25 5.36 20.64
CA GLU A 123 5.11 6.11 19.39
C GLU A 123 3.74 5.80 18.78
N LEU A 124 2.88 6.80 18.72
CA LEU A 124 1.61 6.70 18.00
C LEU A 124 1.83 7.00 16.51
N ARG A 125 1.22 6.22 15.66
CA ARG A 125 1.20 6.46 14.23
C ARG A 125 -0.17 6.94 13.79
N LYS A 126 -0.19 8.03 13.05
CA LYS A 126 -1.38 8.52 12.37
C LYS A 126 -1.37 7.98 10.95
N ILE A 127 -2.46 7.35 10.55
CA ILE A 127 -2.69 6.89 9.18
C ILE A 127 -3.78 7.75 8.56
N SER A 128 -3.47 8.38 7.44
CA SER A 128 -4.41 9.20 6.67
C SER A 128 -4.66 8.56 5.32
N LEU A 129 -5.92 8.51 4.91
CA LEU A 129 -6.37 7.92 3.64
C LEU A 129 -6.92 9.02 2.75
N SER A 130 -6.55 9.02 1.48
CA SER A 130 -7.11 9.90 0.46
C SER A 130 -7.14 9.22 -0.91
N GLY A 131 -8.10 9.59 -1.74
CA GLY A 131 -8.24 9.04 -3.09
C GLY A 131 -9.34 9.74 -3.86
N SER A 132 -9.53 9.35 -5.12
CA SER A 132 -10.64 9.83 -5.95
C SER A 132 -11.99 9.28 -5.45
N LYS A 133 -13.10 9.74 -6.07
CA LYS A 133 -14.47 9.28 -5.76
C LYS A 133 -14.63 7.76 -5.72
N LYS A 134 -13.84 7.02 -6.48
CA LYS A 134 -13.79 5.56 -6.46
C LYS A 134 -13.66 5.01 -5.03
N TRP A 135 -12.92 5.72 -4.15
CA TRP A 135 -12.59 5.28 -2.80
C TRP A 135 -13.53 5.79 -1.71
N ASP A 136 -14.40 6.76 -2.01
CA ASP A 136 -15.23 7.43 -1.01
C ASP A 136 -16.06 6.46 -0.15
N ASN A 137 -16.75 5.52 -0.78
CA ASN A 137 -17.56 4.53 -0.07
C ASN A 137 -16.71 3.56 0.76
N LYS A 138 -15.57 3.12 0.21
CA LYS A 138 -14.65 2.22 0.90
C LYS A 138 -14.04 2.89 2.14
N ILE A 139 -13.60 4.15 2.02
CA ILE A 139 -13.06 4.94 3.14
C ILE A 139 -14.14 5.19 4.19
N LYS A 140 -15.34 5.56 3.79
CA LYS A 140 -16.48 5.77 4.71
C LYS A 140 -16.82 4.50 5.49
N ASN A 141 -16.84 3.37 4.84
CA ASN A 141 -17.08 2.08 5.50
C ASN A 141 -15.99 1.76 6.51
N LEU A 142 -14.72 2.05 6.19
CA LEU A 142 -13.61 1.86 7.12
C LEU A 142 -13.77 2.73 8.38
N HIS A 143 -14.15 3.99 8.24
CA HIS A 143 -14.40 4.89 9.37
C HIS A 143 -15.51 4.36 10.28
N ASN A 144 -16.58 3.80 9.72
CA ASN A 144 -17.66 3.18 10.51
C ASN A 144 -17.17 1.95 11.28
N PHE A 145 -16.20 1.21 10.73
CA PHE A 145 -15.57 0.06 11.40
C PHE A 145 -14.57 0.48 12.50
N LEU A 146 -13.95 1.65 12.38
CA LEU A 146 -13.00 2.17 13.36
C LEU A 146 -13.68 2.93 14.52
N ALA A 147 -14.93 3.36 14.34
CA ALA A 147 -15.72 4.07 15.34
C ALA A 147 -16.42 3.14 16.36
N LEU A 148 -16.31 1.85 16.20
CA LEU A 148 -16.76 0.81 17.15
C LEU A 148 -15.58 0.38 18.01
#